data_fcdf2f965cd793ad4bc64a5fa064ec30
#
_entry.id   fcdf2f965cd793ad4bc64a5fa064ec30
#
_cell.length_a   1.000
_cell.length_b   1.000
_cell.length_c   1.000
_cell.angle_alpha   90.00
_cell.angle_beta   90.00
_cell.angle_gamma   90.00
#
_symmetry.space_group_name_H-M   'P 1'
#
loop_
_entity.id
_entity.type
_entity.pdbx_description
1 polymer ?
#
loop_
_entity_poly.entity_id
_entity_poly.type
_entity_poly.pdbx_seq_one_letter_code
_entity_poly.pdbx_strand_id
1 'polypeptide(L)'
;MLGLTAMRTNKLIIALDVDSAQKARELVKALRGMASMFKIGMQLFTAAGPALVREIVSSGERVFLDLKYHDIPNTVALAGVEATRLGVSIFNIHAAGGSEMMLRTAGSVSECAAAEGLSRPLVIAVTILTSANEAVVTEVGFGSTPAELVPRLAILAEASGMDGVVASPREVGIVRSVVKRPDFVVVTPGVRPAEAALFDQKRVTTPREAILAGADYIVVGRPILDALDPAQAAQQILDELELSEANSATI
;
A
#
# COMPACT_ATOMS: atom_id res chain seq x y z
N MET A 1 -24.79 -3.49 -29.35
CA MET A 1 -23.40 -3.07 -29.18
C MET A 1 -23.27 -2.47 -27.80
N LEU A 2 -22.95 -3.28 -26.79
CA LEU A 2 -22.66 -2.82 -25.43
C LEU A 2 -21.20 -2.43 -25.43
N GLY A 3 -20.93 -1.13 -25.25
CA GLY A 3 -19.57 -0.59 -25.20
C GLY A 3 -18.78 -1.23 -24.07
N LEU A 4 -17.59 -1.76 -24.41
CA LEU A 4 -16.55 -2.05 -23.43
C LEU A 4 -16.14 -0.72 -22.79
N THR A 5 -16.78 -0.39 -21.67
CA THR A 5 -16.25 0.61 -20.76
C THR A 5 -14.94 0.02 -20.25
N ALA A 6 -13.81 0.61 -20.65
CA ALA A 6 -12.51 0.28 -20.10
C ALA A 6 -12.67 0.25 -18.58
N MET A 7 -12.35 -0.89 -17.94
CA MET A 7 -12.34 -1.03 -16.50
C MET A 7 -11.29 -0.02 -15.99
N ARG A 8 -11.76 1.14 -15.53
CA ARG A 8 -10.92 2.13 -14.86
C ARG A 8 -10.27 1.42 -13.68
N THR A 9 -8.97 1.36 -13.66
CA THR A 9 -8.21 0.74 -12.58
C THR A 9 -8.32 1.65 -11.36
N ASN A 10 -9.22 1.30 -10.45
CA ASN A 10 -9.35 2.01 -9.17
C ASN A 10 -8.02 1.92 -8.40
N LYS A 11 -7.45 3.08 -8.03
CA LYS A 11 -6.15 3.21 -7.36
C LYS A 11 -6.27 3.48 -5.85
N LEU A 12 -7.50 3.52 -5.32
CA LEU A 12 -7.77 3.81 -3.92
C LEU A 12 -7.70 2.55 -3.07
N ILE A 13 -6.80 2.53 -2.09
CA ILE A 13 -6.75 1.55 -1.00
C ILE A 13 -7.35 2.23 0.25
N ILE A 14 -8.39 1.64 0.83
CA ILE A 14 -8.99 2.15 2.05
C ILE A 14 -8.38 1.45 3.26
N ALA A 15 -7.76 2.22 4.16
CA ALA A 15 -7.16 1.69 5.38
C ALA A 15 -8.24 1.47 6.45
N LEU A 16 -8.40 0.23 6.91
CA LEU A 16 -9.30 -0.13 8.02
C LEU A 16 -8.57 0.06 9.36
N ASP A 17 -8.22 1.33 9.67
CA ASP A 17 -7.53 1.67 10.91
C ASP A 17 -8.55 1.83 12.05
N VAL A 18 -9.21 0.72 12.41
CA VAL A 18 -10.23 0.60 13.45
C VAL A 18 -9.84 -0.43 14.51
N ASP A 19 -10.52 -0.38 15.66
CA ASP A 19 -10.19 -1.15 16.86
C ASP A 19 -10.92 -2.49 16.98
N SER A 20 -11.86 -2.79 16.07
CA SER A 20 -12.64 -4.01 16.16
C SER A 20 -13.01 -4.60 14.80
N ALA A 21 -13.15 -5.94 14.77
CA ALA A 21 -13.61 -6.68 13.60
C ALA A 21 -15.03 -6.25 13.16
N GLN A 22 -15.88 -5.88 14.12
CA GLN A 22 -17.26 -5.47 13.82
C GLN A 22 -17.27 -4.18 12.99
N LYS A 23 -16.53 -3.14 13.43
CA LYS A 23 -16.38 -1.89 12.68
C LYS A 23 -15.77 -2.11 11.30
N ALA A 24 -14.75 -2.99 11.21
CA ALA A 24 -14.15 -3.33 9.93
C ALA A 24 -15.15 -3.94 8.95
N ARG A 25 -16.02 -4.86 9.39
CA ARG A 25 -17.08 -5.47 8.57
C ARG A 25 -18.10 -4.44 8.07
N GLU A 26 -18.52 -3.54 8.95
CA GLU A 26 -19.45 -2.46 8.62
C GLU A 26 -18.88 -1.54 7.54
N LEU A 27 -17.62 -1.13 7.67
CA LEU A 27 -16.91 -0.30 6.69
C LEU A 27 -16.73 -1.04 5.36
N VAL A 28 -16.28 -2.29 5.36
CA VAL A 28 -16.15 -3.10 4.14
C VAL A 28 -17.49 -3.19 3.41
N LYS A 29 -18.58 -3.44 4.15
CA LYS A 29 -19.93 -3.50 3.56
C LYS A 29 -20.35 -2.15 2.97
N ALA A 30 -20.12 -1.05 3.67
CA ALA A 30 -20.51 0.29 3.24
C ALA A 30 -19.69 0.81 2.04
N LEU A 31 -18.40 0.39 1.94
CA LEU A 31 -17.43 0.88 0.95
C LEU A 31 -17.17 -0.12 -0.18
N ARG A 32 -17.95 -1.18 -0.27
CA ARG A 32 -17.84 -2.21 -1.31
C ARG A 32 -17.95 -1.60 -2.70
N GLY A 33 -17.00 -1.96 -3.57
CA GLY A 33 -16.92 -1.43 -4.95
C GLY A 33 -16.28 -0.04 -5.07
N MET A 34 -16.00 0.64 -3.95
CA MET A 34 -15.33 1.94 -3.94
C MET A 34 -13.81 1.82 -3.77
N ALA A 35 -13.35 0.78 -3.08
CA ALA A 35 -11.93 0.51 -2.90
C ALA A 35 -11.39 -0.44 -3.97
N SER A 36 -10.15 -0.22 -4.41
CA SER A 36 -9.37 -1.22 -5.14
C SER A 36 -9.04 -2.40 -4.22
N MET A 37 -8.76 -2.11 -2.96
CA MET A 37 -8.55 -3.08 -1.89
C MET A 37 -8.68 -2.42 -0.51
N PHE A 38 -8.87 -3.24 0.52
CA PHE A 38 -8.88 -2.81 1.91
C PHE A 38 -7.54 -3.13 2.57
N LYS A 39 -6.95 -2.15 3.29
CA LYS A 39 -5.71 -2.35 4.05
C LYS A 39 -6.04 -2.75 5.49
N ILE A 40 -5.51 -3.89 5.92
CA ILE A 40 -5.55 -4.33 7.32
C ILE A 40 -4.16 -4.10 7.92
N GLY A 41 -4.08 -3.13 8.84
CA GLY A 41 -2.86 -2.78 9.55
C GLY A 41 -2.67 -3.56 10.86
N MET A 42 -1.54 -3.28 11.54
CA MET A 42 -1.13 -4.00 12.76
C MET A 42 -2.19 -3.95 13.87
N GLN A 43 -2.84 -2.81 14.12
CA GLN A 43 -3.85 -2.67 15.18
C GLN A 43 -5.00 -3.65 14.97
N LEU A 44 -5.65 -3.58 13.79
CA LEU A 44 -6.81 -4.42 13.49
C LEU A 44 -6.44 -5.91 13.41
N PHE A 45 -5.27 -6.22 12.83
CA PHE A 45 -4.78 -7.60 12.78
C PHE A 45 -4.49 -8.16 14.17
N THR A 46 -3.88 -7.38 15.06
CA THR A 46 -3.62 -7.80 16.45
C THR A 46 -4.92 -8.02 17.23
N ALA A 47 -5.93 -7.18 17.00
CA ALA A 47 -7.23 -7.28 17.67
C ALA A 47 -8.11 -8.44 17.17
N ALA A 48 -8.08 -8.72 15.84
CA ALA A 48 -9.02 -9.62 15.20
C ALA A 48 -8.38 -10.89 14.58
N GLY A 49 -7.07 -10.91 14.44
CA GLY A 49 -6.30 -12.04 13.92
C GLY A 49 -6.55 -12.35 12.42
N PRO A 50 -5.96 -13.47 11.95
CA PRO A 50 -6.05 -13.87 10.55
C PRO A 50 -7.47 -14.30 10.11
N ALA A 51 -8.37 -14.59 11.05
CA ALA A 51 -9.74 -14.96 10.73
C ALA A 51 -10.50 -13.84 9.99
N LEU A 52 -10.31 -12.59 10.42
CA LEU A 52 -10.91 -11.42 9.76
C LEU A 52 -10.35 -11.23 8.34
N VAL A 53 -9.05 -11.46 8.14
CA VAL A 53 -8.43 -11.38 6.80
C VAL A 53 -9.08 -12.39 5.85
N ARG A 54 -9.18 -13.67 6.27
CA ARG A 54 -9.85 -14.72 5.47
C ARG A 54 -11.30 -14.40 5.17
N GLU A 55 -12.02 -13.85 6.14
CA GLU A 55 -13.42 -13.46 5.98
C GLU A 55 -13.57 -12.39 4.88
N ILE A 56 -12.77 -11.32 4.94
CA ILE A 56 -12.82 -10.23 3.96
C ILE A 56 -12.40 -10.74 2.56
N VAL A 57 -11.35 -11.54 2.45
CA VAL A 57 -10.93 -12.15 1.18
C VAL A 57 -12.04 -13.07 0.64
N SER A 58 -12.66 -13.91 1.48
CA SER A 58 -13.72 -14.81 1.07
C SER A 58 -15.01 -14.09 0.66
N SER A 59 -15.20 -12.84 1.07
CA SER A 59 -16.31 -12.00 0.61
C SER A 59 -16.10 -11.41 -0.78
N GLY A 60 -14.95 -11.70 -1.42
CA GLY A 60 -14.57 -11.23 -2.77
C GLY A 60 -13.77 -9.92 -2.78
N GLU A 61 -13.43 -9.38 -1.61
CA GLU A 61 -12.65 -8.15 -1.50
C GLU A 61 -11.14 -8.43 -1.54
N ARG A 62 -10.39 -7.54 -2.16
CA ARG A 62 -8.92 -7.59 -2.17
C ARG A 62 -8.37 -7.00 -0.87
N VAL A 63 -7.31 -7.62 -0.33
CA VAL A 63 -6.70 -7.17 0.93
C VAL A 63 -5.22 -6.83 0.73
N PHE A 64 -4.81 -5.67 1.25
CA PHE A 64 -3.43 -5.32 1.51
C PHE A 64 -3.14 -5.56 3.00
N LEU A 65 -2.34 -6.57 3.33
CA LEU A 65 -1.92 -6.89 4.70
C LEU A 65 -0.68 -6.06 5.05
N ASP A 66 -0.89 -4.98 5.83
CA ASP A 66 0.13 -3.97 6.14
C ASP A 66 0.75 -4.19 7.53
N LEU A 67 1.52 -5.28 7.68
CA LEU A 67 2.16 -5.66 8.94
C LEU A 67 3.64 -5.31 9.00
N LYS A 68 4.24 -4.89 7.89
CA LYS A 68 5.63 -4.41 7.80
C LYS A 68 6.63 -5.40 8.42
N TYR A 69 6.58 -6.67 7.97
CA TYR A 69 7.46 -7.72 8.51
C TYR A 69 8.93 -7.32 8.46
N HIS A 70 9.61 -7.50 9.56
CA HIS A 70 11.03 -7.21 9.69
C HIS A 70 11.64 -8.10 10.77
N ASP A 71 12.33 -9.14 10.35
CA ASP A 71 12.96 -10.14 11.20
C ASP A 71 14.09 -10.84 10.41
N ILE A 72 14.71 -11.89 10.95
CA ILE A 72 15.66 -12.70 10.20
C ILE A 72 15.01 -13.30 8.94
N PRO A 73 15.81 -13.55 7.86
CA PRO A 73 15.27 -13.92 6.55
C PRO A 73 14.28 -15.09 6.57
N ASN A 74 14.56 -16.13 7.36
CA ASN A 74 13.70 -17.30 7.44
C ASN A 74 12.33 -17.00 8.04
N THR A 75 12.27 -16.19 9.10
CA THR A 75 11.03 -15.83 9.79
C THR A 75 10.11 -15.02 8.88
N VAL A 76 10.68 -14.03 8.16
CA VAL A 76 9.90 -13.19 7.24
C VAL A 76 9.41 -13.99 6.04
N ALA A 77 10.23 -14.89 5.50
CA ALA A 77 9.84 -15.78 4.41
C ALA A 77 8.64 -16.67 4.80
N LEU A 78 8.68 -17.29 5.97
CA LEU A 78 7.58 -18.13 6.48
C LEU A 78 6.31 -17.29 6.77
N ALA A 79 6.45 -16.07 7.30
CA ALA A 79 5.33 -15.16 7.47
C ALA A 79 4.70 -14.76 6.11
N GLY A 80 5.52 -14.58 5.07
CA GLY A 80 5.07 -14.35 3.70
C GLY A 80 4.30 -15.54 3.11
N VAL A 81 4.73 -16.77 3.39
CA VAL A 81 4.01 -18.00 3.04
C VAL A 81 2.61 -18.01 3.68
N GLU A 82 2.50 -17.70 4.97
CA GLU A 82 1.19 -17.63 5.62
C GLU A 82 0.32 -16.49 5.10
N ALA A 83 0.90 -15.33 4.76
CA ALA A 83 0.17 -14.25 4.10
C ALA A 83 -0.38 -14.69 2.73
N THR A 84 0.38 -15.50 1.98
CA THR A 84 -0.08 -16.10 0.71
C THR A 84 -1.27 -17.03 0.93
N ARG A 85 -1.23 -17.89 1.92
CA ARG A 85 -2.32 -18.81 2.31
C ARG A 85 -3.57 -18.10 2.82
N LEU A 86 -3.43 -16.86 3.33
CA LEU A 86 -4.56 -16.00 3.67
C LEU A 86 -5.28 -15.46 2.43
N GLY A 87 -4.68 -15.55 1.24
CA GLY A 87 -5.25 -15.06 -0.01
C GLY A 87 -5.18 -13.54 -0.18
N VAL A 88 -4.26 -12.86 0.52
CA VAL A 88 -4.10 -11.41 0.39
C VAL A 88 -3.56 -11.03 -0.98
N SER A 89 -3.91 -9.84 -1.48
CA SER A 89 -3.42 -9.35 -2.77
C SER A 89 -2.05 -8.68 -2.68
N ILE A 90 -1.76 -8.04 -1.55
CA ILE A 90 -0.49 -7.39 -1.24
C ILE A 90 -0.15 -7.65 0.22
N PHE A 91 1.13 -7.83 0.53
CA PHE A 91 1.66 -7.62 1.87
C PHE A 91 3.02 -6.92 1.80
N ASN A 92 3.50 -6.39 2.92
CA ASN A 92 4.74 -5.64 2.94
C ASN A 92 5.75 -6.14 3.98
N ILE A 93 7.01 -5.91 3.65
CA ILE A 93 8.17 -6.15 4.50
C ILE A 93 9.02 -4.88 4.55
N HIS A 94 10.01 -4.76 5.44
CA HIS A 94 10.93 -3.64 5.43
C HIS A 94 12.12 -3.86 4.50
N ALA A 95 12.45 -2.89 3.62
CA ALA A 95 13.67 -2.95 2.80
C ALA A 95 14.94 -2.93 3.65
N ALA A 96 14.90 -2.31 4.82
CA ALA A 96 16.01 -2.28 5.78
C ALA A 96 16.42 -3.66 6.33
N GLY A 97 15.62 -4.70 6.12
CA GLY A 97 15.99 -6.09 6.41
C GLY A 97 17.04 -6.68 5.46
N GLY A 98 17.38 -5.96 4.39
CA GLY A 98 18.44 -6.32 3.46
C GLY A 98 18.01 -7.28 2.34
N SER A 99 18.92 -7.46 1.38
CA SER A 99 18.64 -8.25 0.16
C SER A 99 18.32 -9.71 0.43
N GLU A 100 18.99 -10.34 1.39
CA GLU A 100 18.77 -11.76 1.71
C GLU A 100 17.32 -12.00 2.22
N MET A 101 16.83 -11.14 3.13
CA MET A 101 15.48 -11.24 3.65
C MET A 101 14.44 -11.05 2.53
N MET A 102 14.64 -10.08 1.66
CA MET A 102 13.74 -9.78 0.54
C MET A 102 13.74 -10.92 -0.49
N LEU A 103 14.92 -11.38 -0.96
CA LEU A 103 15.07 -12.47 -1.93
C LEU A 103 14.42 -13.75 -1.43
N ARG A 104 14.70 -14.12 -0.18
CA ARG A 104 14.15 -15.33 0.42
C ARG A 104 12.64 -15.27 0.54
N THR A 105 12.10 -14.12 0.93
CA THR A 105 10.65 -13.92 1.03
C THR A 105 9.98 -14.03 -0.35
N ALA A 106 10.50 -13.35 -1.36
CA ALA A 106 9.96 -13.42 -2.73
C ALA A 106 9.98 -14.86 -3.29
N GLY A 107 11.08 -15.58 -3.07
CA GLY A 107 11.23 -16.98 -3.48
C GLY A 107 10.21 -17.88 -2.81
N SER A 108 10.16 -17.86 -1.46
CA SER A 108 9.24 -18.73 -0.69
C SER A 108 7.76 -18.45 -0.99
N VAL A 109 7.39 -17.20 -1.21
CA VAL A 109 6.03 -16.82 -1.63
C VAL A 109 5.70 -17.38 -3.01
N SER A 110 6.61 -17.28 -3.96
CA SER A 110 6.42 -17.80 -5.32
C SER A 110 6.31 -19.32 -5.32
N GLU A 111 7.19 -20.02 -4.57
CA GLU A 111 7.18 -21.47 -4.42
C GLU A 111 5.88 -21.97 -3.77
N CYS A 112 5.43 -21.32 -2.67
CA CYS A 112 4.18 -21.65 -2.01
C CYS A 112 2.97 -21.46 -2.94
N ALA A 113 2.88 -20.33 -3.62
CA ALA A 113 1.79 -20.06 -4.53
C ALA A 113 1.71 -21.10 -5.66
N ALA A 114 2.85 -21.45 -6.26
CA ALA A 114 2.91 -22.47 -7.31
C ALA A 114 2.57 -23.87 -6.79
N ALA A 115 3.10 -24.26 -5.63
CA ALA A 115 2.90 -25.60 -5.06
C ALA A 115 1.46 -25.84 -4.60
N GLU A 116 0.78 -24.79 -4.08
CA GLU A 116 -0.57 -24.88 -3.53
C GLU A 116 -1.66 -24.39 -4.50
N GLY A 117 -1.28 -23.97 -5.73
CA GLY A 117 -2.25 -23.46 -6.73
C GLY A 117 -2.93 -22.14 -6.31
N LEU A 118 -2.23 -21.31 -5.52
CA LEU A 118 -2.73 -20.05 -5.00
C LEU A 118 -2.32 -18.87 -5.90
N SER A 119 -3.10 -17.79 -5.85
CA SER A 119 -2.69 -16.52 -6.43
C SER A 119 -1.50 -15.94 -5.63
N ARG A 120 -0.39 -15.67 -6.32
CA ARG A 120 0.77 -15.05 -5.69
C ARG A 120 0.45 -13.59 -5.32
N PRO A 121 0.57 -13.17 -4.06
CA PRO A 121 0.44 -11.77 -3.68
C PRO A 121 1.62 -10.94 -4.18
N LEU A 122 1.42 -9.65 -4.37
CA LEU A 122 2.53 -8.71 -4.51
C LEU A 122 3.25 -8.57 -3.16
N VAL A 123 4.58 -8.69 -3.19
CA VAL A 123 5.44 -8.45 -2.03
C VAL A 123 6.12 -7.10 -2.21
N ILE A 124 5.75 -6.11 -1.41
CA ILE A 124 6.29 -4.76 -1.53
C ILE A 124 7.15 -4.39 -0.31
N ALA A 125 8.18 -3.59 -0.53
CA ALA A 125 9.11 -3.21 0.53
C ALA A 125 8.84 -1.79 1.04
N VAL A 126 8.74 -1.61 2.36
CA VAL A 126 8.73 -0.28 2.99
C VAL A 126 10.14 0.28 2.92
N THR A 127 10.31 1.43 2.29
CA THR A 127 11.60 2.13 2.20
C THR A 127 11.95 2.75 3.57
N ILE A 128 11.48 3.97 3.81
CA ILE A 128 11.53 4.64 5.10
C ILE A 128 10.09 4.95 5.53
N LEU A 129 9.78 4.85 6.82
CA LEU A 129 8.46 5.21 7.32
C LEU A 129 8.18 6.68 7.01
N THR A 130 7.00 6.97 6.46
CA THR A 130 6.61 8.33 6.06
C THR A 130 6.58 9.35 7.21
N SER A 131 6.56 8.86 8.45
CA SER A 131 6.66 9.66 9.68
C SER A 131 8.11 9.94 10.10
N ALA A 132 9.10 9.24 9.54
CA ALA A 132 10.50 9.42 9.91
C ALA A 132 11.10 10.61 9.14
N ASN A 133 11.53 11.62 9.89
CA ASN A 133 12.31 12.75 9.39
C ASN A 133 13.82 12.50 9.55
N GLU A 134 14.66 13.45 9.17
CA GLU A 134 16.13 13.36 9.29
C GLU A 134 16.58 13.08 10.71
N ALA A 135 15.92 13.67 11.72
CA ALA A 135 16.28 13.47 13.12
C ALA A 135 16.07 12.00 13.54
N VAL A 136 14.92 11.41 13.20
CA VAL A 136 14.63 10.01 13.48
C VAL A 136 15.59 9.08 12.75
N VAL A 137 15.86 9.34 11.48
CA VAL A 137 16.79 8.54 10.66
C VAL A 137 18.21 8.58 11.24
N THR A 138 18.66 9.74 11.72
CA THR A 138 19.95 9.90 12.39
C THR A 138 19.97 9.19 13.75
N GLU A 139 18.91 9.35 14.55
CA GLU A 139 18.78 8.72 15.89
C GLU A 139 18.89 7.19 15.82
N VAL A 140 18.30 6.57 14.79
CA VAL A 140 18.37 5.11 14.60
C VAL A 140 19.65 4.64 13.91
N GLY A 141 20.59 5.54 13.63
CA GLY A 141 21.93 5.21 13.12
C GLY A 141 22.04 5.04 11.60
N PHE A 142 21.06 5.46 10.81
CA PHE A 142 21.24 5.56 9.37
C PHE A 142 22.14 6.77 9.05
N GLY A 143 23.29 6.54 8.44
CA GLY A 143 24.27 7.57 8.12
C GLY A 143 23.91 8.44 6.89
N SER A 144 22.62 8.59 6.56
CA SER A 144 22.15 9.28 5.35
C SER A 144 20.78 9.90 5.58
N THR A 145 20.39 10.87 4.78
CA THR A 145 19.05 11.48 4.84
C THR A 145 17.96 10.57 4.25
N PRO A 146 16.66 10.79 4.56
CA PRO A 146 15.57 10.07 3.90
C PRO A 146 15.62 10.20 2.36
N ALA A 147 15.99 11.37 1.85
CA ALA A 147 16.10 11.62 0.41
C ALA A 147 17.18 10.77 -0.29
N GLU A 148 18.24 10.39 0.43
CA GLU A 148 19.28 9.49 -0.06
C GLU A 148 18.94 8.01 0.16
N LEU A 149 18.29 7.70 1.29
CA LEU A 149 17.95 6.32 1.64
C LEU A 149 16.84 5.74 0.78
N VAL A 150 15.78 6.51 0.52
CA VAL A 150 14.61 6.02 -0.22
C VAL A 150 14.98 5.49 -1.61
N PRO A 151 15.71 6.24 -2.48
CA PRO A 151 16.09 5.71 -3.78
C PRO A 151 17.04 4.49 -3.67
N ARG A 152 17.96 4.47 -2.71
CA ARG A 152 18.83 3.30 -2.48
C ARG A 152 18.05 2.06 -2.08
N LEU A 153 17.07 2.20 -1.18
CA LEU A 153 16.22 1.10 -0.74
C LEU A 153 15.24 0.65 -1.84
N ALA A 154 14.77 1.56 -2.69
CA ALA A 154 13.95 1.21 -3.84
C ALA A 154 14.73 0.38 -4.87
N ILE A 155 15.98 0.78 -5.20
CA ILE A 155 16.88 0.01 -6.07
C ILE A 155 17.16 -1.37 -5.46
N LEU A 156 17.45 -1.42 -4.16
CA LEU A 156 17.71 -2.67 -3.46
C LEU A 156 16.49 -3.60 -3.49
N ALA A 157 15.29 -3.06 -3.27
CA ALA A 157 14.03 -3.80 -3.31
C ALA A 157 13.77 -4.38 -4.71
N GLU A 158 13.93 -3.57 -5.77
CA GLU A 158 13.79 -4.02 -7.15
C GLU A 158 14.79 -5.14 -7.48
N ALA A 159 16.08 -4.95 -7.15
CA ALA A 159 17.12 -5.95 -7.37
C ALA A 159 16.93 -7.24 -6.56
N SER A 160 16.19 -7.17 -5.45
CA SER A 160 15.87 -8.30 -4.57
C SER A 160 14.53 -8.97 -4.89
N GLY A 161 13.93 -8.69 -6.06
CA GLY A 161 12.72 -9.36 -6.53
C GLY A 161 11.43 -8.90 -5.86
N MET A 162 11.43 -7.75 -5.21
CA MET A 162 10.19 -7.15 -4.72
C MET A 162 9.33 -6.67 -5.89
N ASP A 163 8.01 -6.71 -5.70
CA ASP A 163 7.06 -6.27 -6.72
C ASP A 163 6.83 -4.76 -6.66
N GLY A 164 7.32 -4.10 -5.62
CA GLY A 164 7.16 -2.66 -5.44
C GLY A 164 7.65 -2.16 -4.10
N VAL A 165 7.33 -0.90 -3.81
CA VAL A 165 7.66 -0.24 -2.55
C VAL A 165 6.51 0.55 -1.97
N VAL A 166 6.59 0.81 -0.66
CA VAL A 166 5.84 1.87 0.02
C VAL A 166 6.76 3.08 0.19
N ALA A 167 6.35 4.23 -0.33
CA ALA A 167 7.08 5.48 -0.25
C ALA A 167 6.13 6.65 0.02
N SER A 168 6.63 7.75 0.59
CA SER A 168 5.81 8.94 0.80
C SER A 168 5.44 9.61 -0.54
N PRO A 169 4.37 10.42 -0.59
CA PRO A 169 3.98 11.10 -1.82
C PRO A 169 5.09 11.95 -2.44
N ARG A 170 5.96 12.53 -1.60
CA ARG A 170 7.08 13.39 -2.04
C ARG A 170 8.24 12.60 -2.65
N GLU A 171 8.29 11.31 -2.40
CA GLU A 171 9.36 10.42 -2.81
C GLU A 171 9.00 9.62 -4.07
N VAL A 172 7.74 9.63 -4.49
CA VAL A 172 7.28 8.89 -5.67
C VAL A 172 8.11 9.20 -6.91
N GLY A 173 8.32 10.48 -7.20
CA GLY A 173 9.09 10.92 -8.38
C GLY A 173 10.53 10.40 -8.37
N ILE A 174 11.21 10.46 -7.21
CA ILE A 174 12.59 9.96 -7.12
C ILE A 174 12.63 8.42 -7.21
N VAL A 175 11.66 7.72 -6.63
CA VAL A 175 11.55 6.27 -6.79
C VAL A 175 11.39 5.91 -8.26
N ARG A 176 10.48 6.57 -8.98
CA ARG A 176 10.27 6.34 -10.42
C ARG A 176 11.50 6.64 -11.28
N SER A 177 12.31 7.60 -10.88
CA SER A 177 13.54 7.94 -11.64
C SER A 177 14.67 6.91 -11.51
N VAL A 178 14.63 6.03 -10.49
CA VAL A 178 15.71 5.07 -10.19
C VAL A 178 15.33 3.61 -10.44
N VAL A 179 14.04 3.27 -10.38
CA VAL A 179 13.55 1.92 -10.70
C VAL A 179 13.44 1.72 -12.21
N LYS A 180 13.74 0.52 -12.69
CA LYS A 180 13.80 0.21 -14.12
C LYS A 180 12.61 -0.62 -14.60
N ARG A 181 12.02 -1.42 -13.72
CA ARG A 181 10.88 -2.26 -14.05
C ARG A 181 9.61 -1.43 -14.22
N PRO A 182 8.94 -1.47 -15.37
CA PRO A 182 7.70 -0.70 -15.60
C PRO A 182 6.53 -1.18 -14.74
N ASP A 183 6.54 -2.45 -14.32
CA ASP A 183 5.54 -3.10 -13.47
C ASP A 183 5.83 -2.97 -11.97
N PHE A 184 6.88 -2.22 -11.59
CA PHE A 184 7.26 -2.01 -10.19
C PHE A 184 6.28 -1.06 -9.51
N VAL A 185 5.52 -1.57 -8.55
CA VAL A 185 4.40 -0.87 -7.91
C VAL A 185 4.88 0.13 -6.85
N VAL A 186 4.34 1.34 -6.86
CA VAL A 186 4.55 2.34 -5.80
C VAL A 186 3.24 2.59 -5.08
N VAL A 187 3.20 2.20 -3.80
CA VAL A 187 2.06 2.42 -2.90
C VAL A 187 2.36 3.59 -1.97
N THR A 188 1.47 4.58 -1.95
CA THR A 188 1.71 5.85 -1.25
C THR A 188 0.64 6.12 -0.20
N PRO A 189 0.99 6.02 1.11
CA PRO A 189 0.13 6.45 2.19
C PRO A 189 0.30 7.94 2.51
N GLY A 190 -0.60 8.50 3.34
CA GLY A 190 -0.46 9.85 3.86
C GLY A 190 -0.94 10.95 2.91
N VAL A 191 -1.74 10.60 1.90
CA VAL A 191 -2.45 11.55 1.05
C VAL A 191 -3.73 12.02 1.72
N ARG A 192 -4.13 13.26 1.45
CA ARG A 192 -5.39 13.85 1.95
C ARG A 192 -6.04 14.67 0.85
N PRO A 193 -7.40 14.65 0.73
CA PRO A 193 -8.13 15.55 -0.14
C PRO A 193 -7.77 17.01 0.12
N ALA A 194 -7.83 17.86 -0.91
CA ALA A 194 -7.46 19.26 -0.82
C ALA A 194 -8.24 20.03 0.25
N GLU A 195 -9.51 19.70 0.44
CA GLU A 195 -10.40 20.32 1.43
C GLU A 195 -10.01 19.96 2.88
N ALA A 196 -9.49 18.76 3.11
CA ALA A 196 -9.02 18.31 4.43
C ALA A 196 -7.67 18.94 4.84
N ALA A 197 -6.95 19.55 3.90
CA ALA A 197 -5.67 20.21 4.13
C ALA A 197 -5.78 21.53 4.90
N LEU A 198 -6.96 22.14 4.97
CA LEU A 198 -7.18 23.47 5.56
C LEU A 198 -7.06 23.50 7.09
N PHE A 199 -7.09 22.36 7.78
CA PHE A 199 -7.22 22.32 9.24
C PHE A 199 -5.95 22.02 10.04
N ASP A 200 -4.86 21.43 9.51
CA ASP A 200 -3.76 21.00 10.38
C ASP A 200 -2.32 20.96 9.81
N GLN A 201 -2.05 21.05 8.51
CA GLN A 201 -0.67 21.03 7.99
C GLN A 201 -0.49 21.80 6.68
N LYS A 202 0.54 22.68 6.64
CA LYS A 202 0.89 23.55 5.49
C LYS A 202 1.42 22.83 4.21
N ARG A 203 1.52 21.49 4.18
CA ARG A 203 2.09 20.74 3.04
C ARG A 203 1.50 19.32 2.97
N VAL A 204 0.28 19.19 2.52
CA VAL A 204 -0.37 17.91 2.25
C VAL A 204 -0.33 17.65 0.75
N THR A 205 0.02 16.43 0.34
CA THR A 205 -0.09 15.99 -1.05
C THR A 205 -1.47 15.42 -1.28
N THR A 206 -2.13 15.87 -2.32
CA THR A 206 -3.48 15.39 -2.69
C THR A 206 -3.43 14.02 -3.38
N PRO A 207 -4.55 13.27 -3.41
CA PRO A 207 -4.70 12.06 -4.21
C PRO A 207 -4.23 12.24 -5.66
N ARG A 208 -4.68 13.31 -6.30
CA ARG A 208 -4.31 13.66 -7.67
C ARG A 208 -2.80 13.88 -7.84
N GLU A 209 -2.18 14.68 -6.97
CA GLU A 209 -0.74 14.95 -7.05
C GLU A 209 0.09 13.68 -6.89
N ALA A 210 -0.30 12.77 -5.99
CA ALA A 210 0.39 11.50 -5.80
C ALA A 210 0.35 10.62 -7.06
N ILE A 211 -0.81 10.53 -7.72
CA ILE A 211 -0.97 9.76 -8.96
C ILE A 211 -0.19 10.40 -10.12
N LEU A 212 -0.23 11.73 -10.26
CA LEU A 212 0.55 12.45 -11.28
C LEU A 212 2.06 12.31 -11.07
N ALA A 213 2.51 12.18 -9.81
CA ALA A 213 3.90 11.88 -9.50
C ALA A 213 4.31 10.43 -9.85
N GLY A 214 3.35 9.55 -10.16
CA GLY A 214 3.57 8.18 -10.58
C GLY A 214 3.21 7.11 -9.55
N ALA A 215 2.44 7.40 -8.50
CA ALA A 215 1.94 6.37 -7.59
C ALA A 215 0.91 5.45 -8.31
N ASP A 216 1.00 4.14 -8.09
CA ASP A 216 0.02 3.17 -8.60
C ASP A 216 -1.19 3.07 -7.68
N TYR A 217 -0.95 3.15 -6.38
CA TYR A 217 -1.98 3.12 -5.37
C TYR A 217 -1.75 4.20 -4.31
N ILE A 218 -2.85 4.79 -3.86
CA ILE A 218 -2.87 5.67 -2.69
C ILE A 218 -3.59 4.96 -1.54
N VAL A 219 -3.10 5.16 -0.32
CA VAL A 219 -3.73 4.62 0.89
C VAL A 219 -4.36 5.75 1.68
N VAL A 220 -5.69 5.69 1.86
CA VAL A 220 -6.46 6.67 2.61
C VAL A 220 -7.17 5.99 3.78
N GLY A 221 -7.03 6.57 4.97
CA GLY A 221 -7.69 6.11 6.20
C GLY A 221 -8.62 7.19 6.76
N ARG A 222 -8.13 7.96 7.73
CA ARG A 222 -8.90 8.96 8.49
C ARG A 222 -9.81 9.88 7.65
N PRO A 223 -9.39 10.40 6.49
CA PRO A 223 -10.30 11.23 5.69
C PRO A 223 -11.60 10.55 5.27
N ILE A 224 -11.60 9.21 5.19
CA ILE A 224 -12.79 8.41 4.90
C ILE A 224 -13.44 7.94 6.20
N LEU A 225 -12.66 7.40 7.13
CA LEU A 225 -13.18 6.74 8.32
C LEU A 225 -13.84 7.70 9.32
N ASP A 226 -13.32 8.94 9.42
CA ASP A 226 -13.80 9.96 10.36
C ASP A 226 -14.89 10.85 9.73
N ALA A 227 -15.23 10.62 8.45
CA ALA A 227 -16.28 11.37 7.77
C ALA A 227 -17.68 10.97 8.30
N LEU A 228 -18.61 11.93 8.30
CA LEU A 228 -20.02 11.67 8.62
C LEU A 228 -20.65 10.64 7.68
N ASP A 229 -20.25 10.68 6.40
CA ASP A 229 -20.59 9.69 5.38
C ASP A 229 -19.30 9.18 4.72
N PRO A 230 -18.78 8.03 5.15
CA PRO A 230 -17.59 7.42 4.57
C PRO A 230 -17.72 7.10 3.07
N ALA A 231 -18.92 6.75 2.60
CA ALA A 231 -19.12 6.43 1.19
C ALA A 231 -19.03 7.69 0.32
N GLN A 232 -19.62 8.79 0.76
CA GLN A 232 -19.50 10.08 0.10
C GLN A 232 -18.04 10.56 0.07
N ALA A 233 -17.32 10.43 1.18
CA ALA A 233 -15.91 10.82 1.26
C ALA A 233 -15.02 9.97 0.32
N ALA A 234 -15.27 8.67 0.23
CA ALA A 234 -14.58 7.80 -0.71
C ALA A 234 -14.88 8.18 -2.17
N GLN A 235 -16.15 8.50 -2.49
CA GLN A 235 -16.55 8.92 -3.85
C GLN A 235 -15.87 10.22 -4.26
N GLN A 236 -15.77 11.21 -3.39
CA GLN A 236 -15.06 12.47 -3.67
C GLN A 236 -13.59 12.23 -4.05
N ILE A 237 -12.91 11.27 -3.37
CA ILE A 237 -11.54 10.90 -3.69
C ILE A 237 -11.48 10.21 -5.06
N LEU A 238 -12.42 9.34 -5.38
CA LEU A 238 -12.48 8.68 -6.68
C LEU A 238 -12.72 9.69 -7.82
N ASP A 239 -13.60 10.66 -7.61
CA ASP A 239 -13.85 11.72 -8.57
C ASP A 239 -12.59 12.58 -8.83
N GLU A 240 -11.81 12.88 -7.77
CA GLU A 240 -10.53 13.58 -7.88
C GLU A 240 -9.51 12.78 -8.70
N LEU A 241 -9.46 11.46 -8.50
CA LEU A 241 -8.57 10.56 -9.26
C LEU A 241 -8.97 10.46 -10.74
N GLU A 242 -10.26 10.41 -11.05
CA GLU A 242 -10.76 10.38 -12.43
C GLU A 242 -10.40 11.62 -13.23
N LEU A 243 -10.52 12.81 -12.62
CA LEU A 243 -10.11 14.06 -13.24
C LEU A 243 -8.61 14.12 -13.56
N SER A 244 -7.78 13.35 -12.83
CA SER A 244 -6.34 13.28 -13.10
C SER A 244 -6.01 12.43 -14.33
N GLU A 245 -6.71 11.34 -14.55
CA GLU A 245 -6.49 10.43 -15.69
C GLU A 245 -6.96 11.04 -17.01
N ALA A 246 -8.08 11.76 -17.00
CA ALA A 246 -8.59 12.44 -18.19
C ALA A 246 -7.62 13.49 -18.76
N ASN A 247 -6.88 14.20 -17.87
CA ASN A 247 -5.90 15.20 -18.29
C ASN A 247 -4.56 14.59 -18.77
N SER A 248 -4.22 13.37 -18.32
CA SER A 248 -2.99 12.68 -18.74
C SER A 248 -3.12 12.03 -20.12
N ALA A 249 -4.33 11.76 -20.58
CA ALA A 249 -4.61 11.17 -21.90
C ALA A 249 -4.65 12.22 -23.04
N THR A 250 -4.52 13.50 -22.71
CA THR A 250 -4.65 14.62 -23.69
C THR A 250 -3.28 15.29 -24.00
N ILE A 251 -2.18 14.77 -23.45
CA ILE A 251 -0.80 15.21 -23.72
C ILE A 251 -0.05 14.09 -24.47
#